data_ab14c4b621fe8e26634e6e709164782f
#
_entry.id   ab14c4b621fe8e26634e6e709164782f
#
_cell.length_a   1.000
_cell.length_b   1.000
_cell.length_c   1.000
_cell.angle_alpha   90.00
_cell.angle_beta   90.00
_cell.angle_gamma   90.00
#
_symmetry.space_group_name_H-M   'P 1'
#
loop_
_entity.id
_entity.type
_entity.pdbx_description
1 polymer ?
#
loop_
_entity_poly.entity_id
_entity_poly.type
_entity_poly.pdbx_seq_one_letter_code
_entity_poly.pdbx_strand_id
1 'polypeptide(L)'
;QLEGRIGHMAIVRTKRATARVNLAAIEHNIKVLKETAGVPVLAVVKADGYGHGAVPVALAAKSAGADWLGVAFLDEAIELRNHNVPGPILAWLLHDTDDFAQALDLDIDLSVTSLANLMEISALAKMRDLNARIHVEVDTGLSRAGVAKADLENFFSKFKTIDNVE
;
A
#
# COMPACT_ATOMS: atom_id res chain seq x y z
N GLN A 1 30.95 -54.54 -21.03
CA GLN A 1 30.45 -53.40 -20.22
C GLN A 1 29.95 -52.31 -21.17
N LEU A 2 28.64 -52.21 -21.36
CA LEU A 2 27.96 -51.15 -22.10
C LEU A 2 27.22 -50.32 -21.06
N GLU A 3 27.80 -49.21 -20.61
CA GLU A 3 27.11 -48.22 -19.83
C GLU A 3 26.22 -47.36 -20.74
N GLY A 4 24.93 -47.62 -20.66
CA GLY A 4 23.93 -46.80 -21.35
C GLY A 4 23.81 -45.41 -20.70
N ARG A 5 24.24 -44.35 -21.42
CA ARG A 5 23.87 -42.96 -21.11
C ARG A 5 22.38 -42.80 -21.36
N ILE A 6 21.60 -42.76 -20.28
CA ILE A 6 20.22 -42.30 -20.32
C ILE A 6 20.29 -40.76 -20.49
N GLY A 7 20.11 -40.33 -21.73
CA GLY A 7 19.96 -38.88 -22.01
C GLY A 7 18.76 -38.31 -21.28
N HIS A 8 18.98 -37.38 -20.36
CA HIS A 8 17.91 -36.57 -19.77
C HIS A 8 17.25 -35.78 -20.89
N MET A 9 16.10 -36.27 -21.33
CA MET A 9 15.23 -35.49 -22.22
C MET A 9 14.69 -34.28 -21.40
N ALA A 10 15.23 -33.11 -21.68
CA ALA A 10 14.68 -31.87 -21.10
C ALA A 10 13.26 -31.71 -21.62
N ILE A 11 12.28 -31.78 -20.73
CA ILE A 11 10.89 -31.46 -21.06
C ILE A 11 10.83 -29.97 -21.31
N VAL A 12 10.81 -29.55 -22.57
CA VAL A 12 10.54 -28.16 -22.95
C VAL A 12 9.07 -27.89 -22.66
N ARG A 13 8.78 -27.22 -21.52
CA ARG A 13 7.45 -26.74 -21.22
C ARG A 13 7.12 -25.55 -22.11
N THR A 14 6.35 -25.77 -23.16
CA THR A 14 5.78 -24.68 -23.95
C THR A 14 4.74 -23.95 -23.10
N LYS A 15 4.86 -22.62 -22.99
CA LYS A 15 3.87 -21.78 -22.31
C LYS A 15 2.56 -21.86 -23.08
N ARG A 16 1.48 -22.35 -22.44
CA ARG A 16 0.14 -22.46 -23.06
C ARG A 16 -0.60 -21.13 -23.10
N ALA A 17 -0.20 -20.17 -22.27
CA ALA A 17 -0.74 -18.82 -22.22
C ALA A 17 0.33 -17.84 -21.79
N THR A 18 0.22 -16.61 -22.24
CA THR A 18 1.09 -15.49 -21.86
C THR A 18 0.21 -14.27 -21.59
N ALA A 19 0.37 -13.65 -20.41
CA ALA A 19 -0.14 -12.33 -20.12
C ALA A 19 0.99 -11.31 -20.36
N ARG A 20 0.67 -10.21 -21.03
CA ARG A 20 1.63 -9.12 -21.29
C ARG A 20 1.10 -7.84 -20.65
N VAL A 21 1.81 -7.31 -19.67
CA VAL A 21 1.50 -6.03 -19.02
C VAL A 21 2.22 -4.92 -19.79
N ASN A 22 1.48 -3.89 -20.18
CA ASN A 22 2.04 -2.72 -20.86
C ASN A 22 2.18 -1.55 -19.87
N LEU A 23 3.37 -1.40 -19.28
CA LEU A 23 3.66 -0.34 -18.31
C LEU A 23 3.54 1.07 -18.91
N ALA A 24 3.88 1.24 -20.20
CA ALA A 24 3.75 2.54 -20.86
C ALA A 24 2.28 2.98 -20.97
N ALA A 25 1.33 2.04 -21.10
CA ALA A 25 -0.10 2.35 -21.05
C ALA A 25 -0.53 2.78 -19.65
N ILE A 26 0.02 2.18 -18.59
CA ILE A 26 -0.22 2.57 -17.21
C ILE A 26 0.31 4.00 -16.98
N GLU A 27 1.54 4.29 -17.38
CA GLU A 27 2.11 5.64 -17.29
C GLU A 27 1.26 6.69 -18.01
N HIS A 28 0.83 6.35 -19.25
CA HIS A 28 -0.06 7.23 -20.00
C HIS A 28 -1.37 7.50 -19.25
N ASN A 29 -2.01 6.47 -18.71
CA ASN A 29 -3.26 6.61 -17.97
C ASN A 29 -3.11 7.49 -16.73
N ILE A 30 -2.01 7.34 -15.96
CA ILE A 30 -1.74 8.19 -14.81
C ILE A 30 -1.60 9.66 -15.22
N LYS A 31 -0.88 9.95 -16.30
CA LYS A 31 -0.73 11.33 -16.82
C LYS A 31 -2.08 11.92 -17.20
N VAL A 32 -2.89 11.20 -17.96
CA VAL A 32 -4.22 11.64 -18.38
C VAL A 32 -5.12 11.90 -17.16
N LEU A 33 -5.13 11.00 -16.18
CA LEU A 33 -5.94 11.17 -14.97
C LEU A 33 -5.48 12.38 -14.16
N LYS A 34 -4.17 12.58 -14.00
CA LYS A 34 -3.62 13.72 -13.26
C LYS A 34 -3.93 15.05 -13.96
N GLU A 35 -3.75 15.12 -15.26
CA GLU A 35 -4.09 16.31 -16.07
C GLU A 35 -5.60 16.62 -16.00
N THR A 36 -6.44 15.60 -16.09
CA THR A 36 -7.90 15.76 -16.04
C THR A 36 -8.39 16.18 -14.66
N ALA A 37 -7.82 15.61 -13.60
CA ALA A 37 -8.22 15.91 -12.22
C ALA A 37 -7.72 17.28 -11.76
N GLY A 38 -6.54 17.71 -12.22
CA GLY A 38 -5.93 18.99 -11.81
C GLY A 38 -5.52 19.03 -10.32
N VAL A 39 -5.47 17.88 -9.65
CA VAL A 39 -5.13 17.73 -8.22
C VAL A 39 -4.18 16.54 -8.04
N PRO A 40 -3.52 16.39 -6.86
CA PRO A 40 -2.69 15.24 -6.56
C PRO A 40 -3.44 13.92 -6.74
N VAL A 41 -2.75 12.91 -7.29
CA VAL A 41 -3.30 11.59 -7.60
C VAL A 41 -2.63 10.52 -6.76
N LEU A 42 -3.43 9.72 -6.06
CA LEU A 42 -3.02 8.48 -5.41
C LEU A 42 -3.29 7.32 -6.38
N ALA A 43 -2.22 6.64 -6.82
CA ALA A 43 -2.34 5.46 -7.65
C ALA A 43 -2.48 4.20 -6.78
N VAL A 44 -3.61 3.50 -6.93
CA VAL A 44 -3.91 2.27 -6.19
C VAL A 44 -3.26 1.07 -6.88
N VAL A 45 -2.36 0.38 -6.16
CA VAL A 45 -1.57 -0.75 -6.67
C VAL A 45 -1.74 -2.02 -5.83
N LYS A 46 -2.80 -2.11 -5.05
CA LYS A 46 -3.15 -3.28 -4.23
C LYS A 46 -3.35 -4.55 -5.05
N ALA A 47 -3.39 -5.71 -4.39
CA ALA A 47 -3.62 -7.02 -5.01
C ALA A 47 -2.66 -7.29 -6.17
N ASP A 48 -1.37 -7.13 -5.89
CA ASP A 48 -0.28 -7.27 -6.87
C ASP A 48 -0.49 -6.38 -8.12
N GLY A 49 -0.83 -5.08 -7.91
CA GLY A 49 -1.16 -4.17 -8.99
C GLY A 49 -2.36 -4.65 -9.82
N TYR A 50 -3.39 -5.21 -9.15
CA TYR A 50 -4.52 -5.90 -9.78
C TYR A 50 -4.06 -7.06 -10.69
N GLY A 51 -3.05 -7.81 -10.24
CA GLY A 51 -2.46 -8.92 -10.99
C GLY A 51 -1.50 -8.50 -12.12
N HIS A 52 -1.07 -7.23 -12.13
CA HIS A 52 -0.13 -6.72 -13.15
C HIS A 52 1.31 -6.65 -12.63
N GLY A 53 1.54 -7.00 -11.37
CA GLY A 53 2.81 -6.86 -10.66
C GLY A 53 2.88 -5.52 -9.89
N ALA A 54 2.78 -5.56 -8.56
CA ALA A 54 2.70 -4.35 -7.74
C ALA A 54 3.92 -3.44 -7.92
N VAL A 55 5.12 -3.98 -7.82
CA VAL A 55 6.37 -3.20 -7.90
C VAL A 55 6.55 -2.51 -9.27
N PRO A 56 6.48 -3.22 -10.42
CA PRO A 56 6.65 -2.55 -11.72
C PRO A 56 5.55 -1.53 -12.00
N VAL A 57 4.30 -1.79 -11.59
CA VAL A 57 3.19 -0.83 -11.73
C VAL A 57 3.39 0.40 -10.85
N ALA A 58 3.81 0.21 -9.60
CA ALA A 58 4.09 1.31 -8.68
C ALA A 58 5.21 2.22 -9.19
N LEU A 59 6.30 1.64 -9.68
CA LEU A 59 7.41 2.39 -10.28
C LEU A 59 6.97 3.17 -11.53
N ALA A 60 6.18 2.53 -12.41
CA ALA A 60 5.61 3.19 -13.58
C ALA A 60 4.67 4.34 -13.20
N ALA A 61 3.81 4.15 -12.20
CA ALA A 61 2.92 5.19 -11.70
C ALA A 61 3.70 6.38 -11.11
N LYS A 62 4.74 6.12 -10.32
CA LYS A 62 5.62 7.17 -9.77
C LYS A 62 6.37 7.91 -10.87
N SER A 63 6.91 7.20 -11.86
CA SER A 63 7.57 7.80 -13.04
C SER A 63 6.62 8.71 -13.82
N ALA A 64 5.35 8.34 -13.90
CA ALA A 64 4.30 9.12 -14.57
C ALA A 64 3.78 10.30 -13.74
N GLY A 65 4.24 10.48 -12.50
CA GLY A 65 3.93 11.61 -11.64
C GLY A 65 2.80 11.36 -10.66
N ALA A 66 2.45 10.11 -10.35
CA ALA A 66 1.56 9.84 -9.21
C ALA A 66 2.17 10.40 -7.92
N ASP A 67 1.38 11.17 -7.18
CA ASP A 67 1.84 11.84 -5.97
C ASP A 67 1.99 10.81 -4.83
N TRP A 68 1.03 9.90 -4.73
CA TRP A 68 0.94 8.85 -3.72
C TRP A 68 0.75 7.49 -4.35
N LEU A 69 1.08 6.45 -3.58
CA LEU A 69 0.66 5.08 -3.86
C LEU A 69 -0.29 4.62 -2.77
N GLY A 70 -1.22 3.72 -3.12
CA GLY A 70 -2.16 3.17 -2.17
C GLY A 70 -2.27 1.67 -2.30
N VAL A 71 -2.29 0.98 -1.16
CA VAL A 71 -2.43 -0.46 -1.06
C VAL A 71 -3.48 -0.83 -0.02
N ALA A 72 -4.00 -2.05 -0.08
CA ALA A 72 -5.00 -2.49 0.88
C ALA A 72 -4.35 -2.89 2.21
N PHE A 73 -3.37 -3.78 2.17
CA PHE A 73 -2.76 -4.36 3.35
C PHE A 73 -1.36 -3.82 3.61
N LEU A 74 -0.94 -3.89 4.87
CA LEU A 74 0.38 -3.43 5.27
C LEU A 74 1.51 -4.22 4.60
N ASP A 75 1.34 -5.53 4.42
CA ASP A 75 2.32 -6.39 3.75
C ASP A 75 2.63 -5.91 2.32
N GLU A 76 1.62 -5.44 1.59
CA GLU A 76 1.79 -4.89 0.24
C GLU A 76 2.64 -3.61 0.27
N ALA A 77 2.44 -2.74 1.26
CA ALA A 77 3.26 -1.54 1.44
C ALA A 77 4.71 -1.87 1.79
N ILE A 78 4.91 -2.84 2.68
CA ILE A 78 6.23 -3.34 3.07
C ILE A 78 6.95 -3.94 1.85
N GLU A 79 6.26 -4.71 1.02
CA GLU A 79 6.82 -5.23 -0.23
C GLU A 79 7.32 -4.12 -1.15
N LEU A 80 6.52 -3.07 -1.35
CA LEU A 80 6.93 -1.92 -2.16
C LEU A 80 8.18 -1.23 -1.58
N ARG A 81 8.25 -1.05 -0.25
CA ARG A 81 9.41 -0.45 0.41
C ARG A 81 10.67 -1.31 0.28
N ASN A 82 10.54 -2.63 0.45
CA ASN A 82 11.65 -3.58 0.28
C ASN A 82 12.23 -3.56 -1.13
N HIS A 83 11.45 -3.12 -2.12
CA HIS A 83 11.89 -2.90 -3.50
C HIS A 83 12.25 -1.44 -3.80
N ASN A 84 12.46 -0.61 -2.76
CA ASN A 84 12.85 0.80 -2.88
C ASN A 84 11.89 1.66 -3.70
N VAL A 85 10.59 1.36 -3.67
CA VAL A 85 9.57 2.20 -4.32
C VAL A 85 9.48 3.53 -3.57
N PRO A 86 9.70 4.69 -4.24
CA PRO A 86 9.81 5.98 -3.58
C PRO A 86 8.47 6.66 -3.33
N GLY A 87 8.47 7.64 -2.43
CA GLY A 87 7.35 8.54 -2.15
C GLY A 87 6.36 7.97 -1.14
N PRO A 88 5.29 8.70 -0.80
CA PRO A 88 4.33 8.25 0.21
C PRO A 88 3.53 7.03 -0.27
N ILE A 89 3.31 6.10 0.66
CA ILE A 89 2.52 4.88 0.46
C ILE A 89 1.52 4.79 1.60
N LEU A 90 0.22 4.70 1.28
CA LEU A 90 -0.87 4.54 2.23
C LEU A 90 -1.39 3.11 2.22
N ALA A 91 -1.45 2.46 3.41
CA ALA A 91 -2.15 1.21 3.65
C ALA A 91 -3.45 1.49 4.42
N TRP A 92 -4.60 0.90 3.99
CA TRP A 92 -5.91 1.28 4.57
C TRP A 92 -6.76 0.15 5.15
N LEU A 93 -6.44 -1.11 4.94
CA LEU A 93 -7.07 -2.22 5.65
C LEU A 93 -6.10 -2.77 6.68
N LEU A 94 -6.01 -2.06 7.80
CA LEU A 94 -5.14 -2.45 8.91
C LEU A 94 -5.83 -3.50 9.78
N HIS A 95 -5.03 -4.45 10.26
CA HIS A 95 -5.46 -5.49 11.17
C HIS A 95 -4.72 -5.36 12.52
N ASP A 96 -5.33 -5.81 13.61
CA ASP A 96 -4.74 -5.71 14.95
C ASP A 96 -3.45 -6.54 15.12
N THR A 97 -3.14 -7.42 14.16
CA THR A 97 -1.90 -8.20 14.13
C THR A 97 -0.81 -7.62 13.24
N ASP A 98 -1.06 -6.47 12.61
CA ASP A 98 -0.09 -5.82 11.74
C ASP A 98 1.09 -5.26 12.53
N ASP A 99 2.28 -5.31 11.96
CA ASP A 99 3.48 -4.72 12.56
C ASP A 99 3.54 -3.21 12.28
N PHE A 100 2.77 -2.43 13.05
CA PHE A 100 2.80 -0.97 12.95
C PHE A 100 4.18 -0.38 13.24
N ALA A 101 4.99 -1.06 14.05
CA ALA A 101 6.35 -0.65 14.32
C ALA A 101 7.20 -0.66 13.05
N GLN A 102 7.12 -1.75 12.28
CA GLN A 102 7.80 -1.85 10.99
C GLN A 102 7.23 -0.84 9.98
N ALA A 103 5.92 -0.59 10.00
CA ALA A 103 5.32 0.42 9.14
C ALA A 103 5.91 1.81 9.35
N LEU A 104 6.07 2.21 10.62
CA LEU A 104 6.68 3.49 10.99
C LEU A 104 8.15 3.56 10.57
N ASP A 105 8.93 2.51 10.81
CA ASP A 105 10.35 2.43 10.45
C ASP A 105 10.54 2.50 8.92
N LEU A 106 9.55 2.07 8.15
CA LEU A 106 9.53 2.10 6.68
C LEU A 106 8.82 3.33 6.09
N ASP A 107 8.44 4.31 6.91
CA ASP A 107 7.79 5.55 6.46
C ASP A 107 6.52 5.26 5.64
N ILE A 108 5.64 4.38 6.16
CA ILE A 108 4.35 4.02 5.57
C ILE A 108 3.24 4.79 6.28
N ASP A 109 2.35 5.39 5.52
CA ASP A 109 1.17 6.08 6.02
C ASP A 109 0.07 5.06 6.35
N LEU A 110 -0.62 5.27 7.46
CA LEU A 110 -1.57 4.32 8.01
C LEU A 110 -2.99 4.90 8.06
N SER A 111 -3.97 4.18 7.52
CA SER A 111 -5.37 4.55 7.69
C SER A 111 -5.91 3.98 8.99
N VAL A 112 -6.46 4.82 9.86
CA VAL A 112 -7.00 4.42 11.15
C VAL A 112 -8.52 4.49 11.17
N THR A 113 -9.13 3.47 11.75
CA THR A 113 -10.59 3.32 11.85
C THR A 113 -11.10 3.30 13.29
N SER A 114 -10.18 3.32 14.27
CA SER A 114 -10.52 3.24 15.69
C SER A 114 -9.54 4.03 16.55
N LEU A 115 -10.00 4.44 17.75
CA LEU A 115 -9.12 5.03 18.75
C LEU A 115 -8.04 4.06 19.24
N ALA A 116 -8.32 2.75 19.25
CA ALA A 116 -7.35 1.75 19.67
C ALA A 116 -6.13 1.74 18.75
N ASN A 117 -6.34 1.63 17.43
CA ASN A 117 -5.26 1.71 16.43
C ASN A 117 -4.50 3.05 16.53
N LEU A 118 -5.23 4.17 16.66
CA LEU A 118 -4.62 5.49 16.79
C LEU A 118 -3.69 5.58 18.01
N MET A 119 -4.14 5.11 19.17
CA MET A 119 -3.35 5.15 20.41
C MET A 119 -2.13 4.23 20.34
N GLU A 120 -2.27 3.05 19.75
CA GLU A 120 -1.16 2.11 19.56
C GLU A 120 -0.10 2.70 18.64
N ILE A 121 -0.50 3.21 17.47
CA ILE A 121 0.42 3.83 16.51
C ILE A 121 1.13 5.02 17.14
N SER A 122 0.41 5.89 17.86
CA SER A 122 1.02 7.03 18.56
C SER A 122 2.05 6.58 19.62
N ALA A 123 1.72 5.57 20.42
CA ALA A 123 2.64 5.05 21.42
C ALA A 123 3.93 4.49 20.79
N LEU A 124 3.79 3.74 19.68
CA LEU A 124 4.91 3.21 18.92
C LEU A 124 5.75 4.31 18.27
N ALA A 125 5.12 5.33 17.71
CA ALA A 125 5.80 6.48 17.12
C ALA A 125 6.60 7.25 18.18
N LYS A 126 6.01 7.48 19.35
CA LYS A 126 6.67 8.13 20.48
C LYS A 126 7.90 7.34 20.98
N MET A 127 7.79 6.01 21.07
CA MET A 127 8.91 5.15 21.47
C MET A 127 10.08 5.19 20.47
N ARG A 128 9.82 5.56 19.23
CA ARG A 128 10.80 5.64 18.11
C ARG A 128 11.28 7.05 17.82
N ASP A 129 10.77 8.03 18.54
CA ASP A 129 11.01 9.45 18.27
C ASP A 129 10.62 9.85 16.82
N LEU A 130 9.48 9.31 16.36
CA LEU A 130 8.90 9.55 15.03
C LEU A 130 7.55 10.23 15.15
N ASN A 131 7.10 10.83 14.05
CA ASN A 131 5.72 11.25 13.84
C ASN A 131 5.07 10.30 12.82
N ALA A 132 3.97 9.68 13.20
CA ALA A 132 3.20 8.83 12.31
C ALA A 132 2.27 9.68 11.44
N ARG A 133 2.35 9.51 10.12
CA ARG A 133 1.33 10.08 9.22
C ARG A 133 0.14 9.13 9.17
N ILE A 134 -1.01 9.64 9.59
CA ILE A 134 -2.24 8.87 9.63
C ILE A 134 -3.35 9.50 8.80
N HIS A 135 -4.20 8.65 8.26
CA HIS A 135 -5.42 9.01 7.56
C HIS A 135 -6.62 8.46 8.34
N VAL A 136 -7.53 9.32 8.73
CA VAL A 136 -8.75 8.87 9.43
C VAL A 136 -9.77 8.43 8.40
N GLU A 137 -10.12 7.14 8.41
CA GLU A 137 -11.21 6.62 7.60
C GLU A 137 -12.53 6.83 8.33
N VAL A 138 -13.47 7.49 7.66
CA VAL A 138 -14.82 7.76 8.19
C VAL A 138 -15.84 6.90 7.46
N ASP A 139 -16.66 6.16 8.20
CA ASP A 139 -17.78 5.43 7.60
C ASP A 139 -18.88 6.41 7.16
N THR A 140 -19.03 6.56 5.85
CA THR A 140 -20.07 7.38 5.23
C THR A 140 -21.28 6.60 4.78
N GLY A 141 -21.42 5.32 5.20
CA GLY A 141 -22.60 4.49 4.98
C GLY A 141 -22.34 3.13 4.33
N LEU A 142 -21.08 2.82 3.94
CA LEU A 142 -20.73 1.49 3.44
C LEU A 142 -20.68 0.45 4.55
N SER A 143 -20.38 0.89 5.79
CA SER A 143 -20.36 0.06 7.01
C SER A 143 -19.40 -1.15 6.91
N ARG A 144 -18.29 -0.99 6.19
CA ARG A 144 -17.24 -2.00 6.08
C ARG A 144 -16.08 -1.71 7.06
N ALA A 145 -15.66 -0.47 7.10
CA ALA A 145 -14.58 0.05 7.95
C ALA A 145 -14.82 1.54 8.18
N GLY A 146 -14.01 2.16 9.03
CA GLY A 146 -14.06 3.58 9.31
C GLY A 146 -14.72 3.91 10.65
N VAL A 147 -14.40 5.09 11.16
CA VAL A 147 -15.02 5.63 12.37
C VAL A 147 -16.49 5.93 12.11
N ALA A 148 -17.39 5.32 12.87
CA ALA A 148 -18.82 5.55 12.71
C ALA A 148 -19.19 7.01 13.05
N LYS A 149 -20.22 7.54 12.38
CA LYS A 149 -20.68 8.93 12.59
C LYS A 149 -20.91 9.27 14.07
N ALA A 150 -21.45 8.34 14.84
CA ALA A 150 -21.73 8.53 16.27
C ALA A 150 -20.45 8.70 17.12
N ASP A 151 -19.33 8.17 16.66
CA ASP A 151 -18.06 8.15 17.39
C ASP A 151 -17.10 9.25 16.97
N LEU A 152 -17.40 9.98 15.87
CA LEU A 152 -16.49 10.98 15.30
C LEU A 152 -16.11 12.09 16.28
N GLU A 153 -17.07 12.63 17.05
CA GLU A 153 -16.81 13.68 18.01
C GLU A 153 -15.82 13.22 19.09
N ASN A 154 -16.04 12.04 19.64
CA ASN A 154 -15.14 11.44 20.61
C ASN A 154 -13.77 11.13 20.01
N PHE A 155 -13.75 10.58 18.79
CA PHE A 155 -12.51 10.28 18.08
C PHE A 155 -11.66 11.54 17.90
N PHE A 156 -12.21 12.61 17.30
CA PHE A 156 -11.46 13.84 17.06
C PHE A 156 -11.12 14.63 18.34
N SER A 157 -11.96 14.53 19.38
CA SER A 157 -11.62 15.08 20.69
C SER A 157 -10.36 14.42 21.28
N LYS A 158 -10.23 13.11 21.15
CA LYS A 158 -9.04 12.37 21.58
C LYS A 158 -7.85 12.60 20.65
N PHE A 159 -8.05 12.57 19.35
CA PHE A 159 -7.01 12.84 18.35
C PHE A 159 -6.24 14.13 18.65
N LYS A 160 -6.95 15.22 18.99
CA LYS A 160 -6.34 16.52 19.32
C LYS A 160 -5.42 16.51 20.56
N THR A 161 -5.50 15.46 21.38
CA THR A 161 -4.69 15.33 22.60
C THR A 161 -3.55 14.33 22.44
N ILE A 162 -3.41 13.75 21.26
CA ILE A 162 -2.40 12.73 20.98
C ILE A 162 -1.22 13.40 20.28
N ASP A 163 -0.03 13.15 20.82
CA ASP A 163 1.24 13.58 20.24
C ASP A 163 1.76 12.50 19.26
N ASN A 164 2.77 12.88 18.46
CA ASN A 164 3.47 11.95 17.55
C ASN A 164 2.59 11.35 16.42
N VAL A 165 1.54 12.06 16.02
CA VAL A 165 0.72 11.77 14.83
C VAL A 165 0.44 13.06 14.04
N GLU A 166 0.40 12.96 12.74
CA GLU A 166 0.07 14.04 11.81
C GLU A 166 -0.86 13.58 10.69
#